data_0573385f1681b68466964f0fd83f9b60
#
_entry.id   0573385f1681b68466964f0fd83f9b60
#
_cell.length_a   1.000
_cell.length_b   1.000
_cell.length_c   1.000
_cell.angle_alpha   90.00
_cell.angle_beta   90.00
_cell.angle_gamma   90.00
#
_symmetry.space_group_name_H-M   'P 1'
#
loop_
_entity.id
_entity.type
_entity.pdbx_description
1 polymer ?
#
loop_
_entity_poly.entity_id
_entity_poly.type
_entity_poly.pdbx_seq_one_letter_code
_entity_poly.pdbx_strand_id
1 'polypeptide(L)'
;MASLVVSRQVGRRFALIAPVMLAAVAARAQDGEIQFKRSSLVVVSSGRDIKFEVELATNDTERARGLMFRKQLGPYEGMLFDFHQEMPVSFWMKNTLIPLDMVFIAADGTVKHVHANAVPLSTDSVPSRHPVRAVLEINGGSAALLGIKPGDTVKHPIFGNA
;
A
#
# COMPACT_ATOMS: atom_id res chain seq x y z
N MET A 1 -73.46 2.27 -66.96
CA MET A 1 -72.14 1.84 -67.49
C MET A 1 -71.08 2.13 -66.42
N ALA A 2 -70.68 1.11 -65.78
CA ALA A 2 -69.76 1.20 -64.63
C ALA A 2 -68.32 1.10 -65.14
N SER A 3 -67.51 2.05 -64.76
CA SER A 3 -66.04 1.99 -64.98
C SER A 3 -65.34 1.72 -63.68
N LEU A 4 -64.64 0.60 -63.62
CA LEU A 4 -63.93 0.10 -62.46
C LEU A 4 -62.54 0.73 -62.46
N VAL A 5 -62.19 1.50 -61.43
CA VAL A 5 -60.78 1.99 -61.22
C VAL A 5 -60.09 1.10 -60.20
N VAL A 6 -59.11 0.34 -60.64
CA VAL A 6 -58.26 -0.48 -59.81
C VAL A 6 -57.12 0.40 -59.26
N SER A 7 -57.19 0.68 -57.97
CA SER A 7 -56.10 1.36 -57.27
C SER A 7 -54.98 0.35 -56.84
N ARG A 8 -53.80 0.47 -57.43
CA ARG A 8 -52.61 -0.24 -57.02
C ARG A 8 -52.03 0.39 -55.76
N GLN A 9 -52.11 -0.31 -54.65
CA GLN A 9 -51.38 0.05 -53.43
C GLN A 9 -49.94 -0.40 -53.59
N VAL A 10 -49.02 0.59 -53.62
CA VAL A 10 -47.57 0.37 -53.56
C VAL A 10 -47.20 0.24 -52.07
N GLY A 11 -46.89 -1.00 -51.64
CA GLY A 11 -46.45 -1.29 -50.32
C GLY A 11 -45.01 -0.71 -50.06
N ARG A 12 -44.90 0.32 -49.29
CA ARG A 12 -43.64 0.81 -48.75
C ARG A 12 -43.15 -0.16 -47.65
N ARG A 13 -42.18 -0.98 -47.98
CA ARG A 13 -41.47 -1.75 -46.97
C ARG A 13 -40.51 -0.81 -46.23
N PHE A 14 -40.84 -0.43 -45.01
CA PHE A 14 -39.91 0.21 -44.09
C PHE A 14 -38.95 -0.84 -43.55
N ALA A 15 -37.71 -0.78 -43.98
CA ALA A 15 -36.62 -1.54 -43.36
C ALA A 15 -36.28 -0.87 -42.03
N LEU A 16 -36.62 -1.55 -40.94
CA LEU A 16 -36.18 -1.17 -39.62
C LEU A 16 -34.66 -1.48 -39.50
N ILE A 17 -33.85 -0.45 -39.65
CA ILE A 17 -32.44 -0.51 -39.33
C ILE A 17 -32.31 -0.39 -37.79
N ALA A 18 -32.09 -1.51 -37.11
CA ALA A 18 -31.75 -1.51 -35.70
C ALA A 18 -30.35 -0.91 -35.52
N PRO A 19 -30.13 0.07 -34.63
CA PRO A 19 -28.78 0.52 -34.31
C PRO A 19 -28.07 -0.58 -33.54
N VAL A 20 -27.01 -1.14 -34.12
CA VAL A 20 -26.05 -1.97 -33.40
C VAL A 20 -25.31 -1.06 -32.44
N MET A 21 -25.72 -1.05 -31.17
CA MET A 21 -24.98 -0.45 -30.09
C MET A 21 -23.69 -1.26 -29.91
N LEU A 22 -22.60 -0.78 -30.48
CA LEU A 22 -21.26 -1.27 -30.20
C LEU A 22 -20.91 -0.84 -28.79
N ALA A 23 -21.19 -1.70 -27.80
CA ALA A 23 -20.73 -1.51 -26.44
C ALA A 23 -19.20 -1.67 -26.45
N ALA A 24 -18.49 -0.56 -26.53
CA ALA A 24 -17.07 -0.51 -26.26
C ALA A 24 -16.88 -0.86 -24.76
N VAL A 25 -16.62 -2.11 -24.48
CA VAL A 25 -16.10 -2.56 -23.19
C VAL A 25 -14.71 -1.97 -23.10
N ALA A 26 -14.60 -0.78 -22.49
CA ALA A 26 -13.33 -0.26 -22.06
C ALA A 26 -12.76 -1.25 -21.03
N ALA A 27 -11.85 -2.09 -21.45
CA ALA A 27 -11.01 -2.85 -20.53
C ALA A 27 -10.23 -1.82 -19.70
N ARG A 28 -10.80 -1.41 -18.55
CA ARG A 28 -10.02 -0.79 -17.49
C ARG A 28 -9.02 -1.85 -17.08
N ALA A 29 -7.74 -1.60 -17.37
CA ALA A 29 -6.67 -2.30 -16.68
C ALA A 29 -6.96 -2.11 -15.19
N GLN A 30 -7.42 -3.16 -14.54
CA GLN A 30 -7.46 -3.22 -13.09
C GLN A 30 -5.99 -3.32 -12.68
N ASP A 31 -5.35 -2.18 -12.45
CA ASP A 31 -4.23 -2.12 -11.53
C ASP A 31 -4.83 -2.63 -10.20
N GLY A 32 -4.70 -3.94 -9.98
CA GLY A 32 -5.26 -4.59 -8.80
C GLY A 32 -4.70 -3.86 -7.59
N GLU A 33 -5.56 -3.12 -6.90
CA GLU A 33 -5.19 -2.44 -5.67
C GLU A 33 -4.67 -3.50 -4.71
N ILE A 34 -3.39 -3.42 -4.35
CA ILE A 34 -2.79 -4.38 -3.42
C ILE A 34 -3.48 -4.21 -2.08
N GLN A 35 -4.16 -5.26 -1.63
CA GLN A 35 -4.80 -5.30 -0.33
C GLN A 35 -3.82 -5.88 0.69
N PHE A 36 -3.30 -5.03 1.56
CA PHE A 36 -2.43 -5.43 2.65
C PHE A 36 -3.24 -6.05 3.80
N LYS A 37 -2.72 -7.13 4.37
CA LYS A 37 -3.25 -7.64 5.64
C LYS A 37 -2.97 -6.64 6.75
N ARG A 38 -3.89 -6.54 7.72
CA ARG A 38 -3.71 -5.68 8.89
C ARG A 38 -3.33 -6.49 10.11
N SER A 39 -2.54 -5.89 10.99
CA SER A 39 -2.15 -6.44 12.28
C SER A 39 -1.91 -5.31 13.26
N SER A 40 -1.79 -5.63 14.54
CA SER A 40 -1.34 -4.69 15.55
C SER A 40 0.01 -5.10 16.09
N LEU A 41 0.85 -4.14 16.44
CA LEU A 41 2.12 -4.34 17.13
C LEU A 41 2.27 -3.38 18.30
N VAL A 42 3.18 -3.69 19.19
CA VAL A 42 3.51 -2.84 20.33
C VAL A 42 5.01 -2.52 20.30
N VAL A 43 5.35 -1.24 20.35
CA VAL A 43 6.73 -0.80 20.61
C VAL A 43 6.86 -0.51 22.10
N VAL A 44 7.74 -1.22 22.77
CA VAL A 44 8.08 -0.98 24.17
C VAL A 44 9.27 -0.02 24.23
N SER A 45 9.01 1.21 24.62
CA SER A 45 10.00 2.27 24.73
C SER A 45 9.98 2.91 26.11
N SER A 46 11.11 2.90 26.79
CA SER A 46 11.27 3.49 28.12
C SER A 46 10.19 3.02 29.13
N GLY A 47 9.86 1.72 29.08
CA GLY A 47 8.85 1.08 29.93
C GLY A 47 7.39 1.40 29.56
N ARG A 48 7.13 2.04 28.41
CA ARG A 48 5.78 2.34 27.92
C ARG A 48 5.46 1.47 26.71
N ASP A 49 4.26 0.93 26.68
CA ASP A 49 3.72 0.21 25.54
C ASP A 49 3.04 1.19 24.58
N ILE A 50 3.52 1.27 23.36
CA ILE A 50 3.01 2.13 22.28
C ILE A 50 2.43 1.22 21.21
N LYS A 51 1.11 1.22 21.08
CA LYS A 51 0.39 0.36 20.13
C LYS A 51 0.25 1.04 18.77
N PHE A 52 0.55 0.28 17.71
CA PHE A 52 0.32 0.67 16.32
C PHE A 52 -0.58 -0.34 15.61
N GLU A 53 -1.44 0.15 14.73
CA GLU A 53 -2.14 -0.63 13.73
C GLU A 53 -1.36 -0.57 12.42
N VAL A 54 -0.94 -1.73 11.91
CA VAL A 54 -0.04 -1.78 10.77
C VAL A 54 -0.61 -2.59 9.62
N GLU A 55 -0.28 -2.19 8.42
CA GLU A 55 -0.39 -3.03 7.23
C GLU A 55 0.87 -3.89 7.12
N LEU A 56 0.73 -5.12 6.65
CA LEU A 56 1.84 -6.06 6.51
C LEU A 56 2.29 -6.15 5.05
N ALA A 57 3.58 -5.95 4.80
CA ALA A 57 4.22 -6.18 3.52
C ALA A 57 5.13 -7.41 3.64
N THR A 58 4.66 -8.58 3.21
CA THR A 58 5.28 -9.89 3.47
C THR A 58 5.82 -10.58 2.24
N ASN A 59 5.49 -10.11 1.04
CA ASN A 59 6.02 -10.62 -0.21
C ASN A 59 6.65 -9.50 -1.05
N ASP A 60 7.36 -9.86 -2.12
CA ASP A 60 8.11 -8.89 -2.94
C ASP A 60 7.22 -7.81 -3.55
N THR A 61 6.03 -8.16 -4.01
CA THR A 61 5.08 -7.21 -4.60
C THR A 61 4.57 -6.20 -3.57
N GLU A 62 4.21 -6.67 -2.37
CA GLU A 62 3.77 -5.83 -1.26
C GLU A 62 4.92 -4.93 -0.79
N ARG A 63 6.13 -5.48 -0.60
CA ARG A 63 7.31 -4.70 -0.21
C ARG A 63 7.70 -3.66 -1.26
N ALA A 64 7.61 -4.01 -2.55
CA ALA A 64 7.89 -3.07 -3.63
C ALA A 64 6.87 -1.93 -3.70
N ARG A 65 5.62 -2.17 -3.33
CA ARG A 65 4.56 -1.15 -3.28
C ARG A 65 4.70 -0.27 -2.05
N GLY A 66 4.84 -0.87 -0.86
CA GLY A 66 4.91 -0.14 0.41
C GLY A 66 3.83 0.93 0.54
N LEU A 67 4.20 2.07 1.13
CA LEU A 67 3.34 3.24 1.33
C LEU A 67 3.31 4.22 0.13
N MET A 68 3.74 3.79 -1.06
CA MET A 68 3.68 4.63 -2.28
C MET A 68 2.27 5.15 -2.52
N PHE A 69 2.19 6.41 -2.95
CA PHE A 69 0.96 7.14 -3.30
C PHE A 69 0.00 7.40 -2.14
N ARG A 70 0.36 7.05 -0.89
CA ARG A 70 -0.39 7.43 0.30
C ARG A 70 -0.28 8.93 0.53
N LYS A 71 -1.43 9.57 0.72
CA LYS A 71 -1.51 11.02 0.99
C LYS A 71 -1.47 11.34 2.48
N GLN A 72 -1.79 10.35 3.31
CA GLN A 72 -1.81 10.47 4.76
C GLN A 72 -1.67 9.10 5.42
N LEU A 73 -1.25 9.10 6.67
CA LEU A 73 -1.16 7.96 7.57
C LEU A 73 -1.67 8.42 8.94
N GLY A 74 -2.47 7.62 9.63
CA GLY A 74 -2.96 7.94 10.97
C GLY A 74 -1.81 8.02 12.00
N PRO A 75 -2.00 8.71 13.15
CA PRO A 75 -0.94 8.96 14.13
C PRO A 75 -0.27 7.69 14.68
N TYR A 76 -1.03 6.61 14.80
CA TYR A 76 -0.58 5.30 15.27
C TYR A 76 -0.80 4.22 14.21
N GLU A 77 -0.73 4.59 12.95
CA GLU A 77 -0.73 3.67 11.81
C GLU A 77 0.66 3.56 11.23
N GLY A 78 0.91 2.43 10.55
CA GLY A 78 2.19 2.19 9.89
C GLY A 78 2.13 1.03 8.90
N MET A 79 3.30 0.67 8.38
CA MET A 79 3.47 -0.54 7.60
C MET A 79 4.67 -1.33 8.13
N LEU A 80 4.45 -2.62 8.37
CA LEU A 80 5.50 -3.55 8.80
C LEU A 80 5.94 -4.41 7.62
N PHE A 81 7.18 -4.24 7.20
CA PHE A 81 7.83 -5.02 6.16
C PHE A 81 8.53 -6.21 6.80
N ASP A 82 8.11 -7.44 6.50
CA ASP A 82 8.77 -8.68 6.97
C ASP A 82 9.60 -9.28 5.84
N PHE A 83 10.89 -9.44 6.07
CA PHE A 83 11.83 -10.09 5.15
C PHE A 83 12.02 -11.58 5.48
N HIS A 84 11.30 -12.09 6.49
CA HIS A 84 11.32 -13.49 6.97
C HIS A 84 12.65 -13.95 7.58
N GLN A 85 13.75 -13.29 7.29
CA GLN A 85 15.10 -13.56 7.80
C GLN A 85 15.87 -12.27 7.99
N GLU A 86 16.92 -12.31 8.81
CA GLU A 86 17.81 -11.16 8.93
C GLU A 86 18.70 -11.00 7.70
N MET A 87 18.71 -9.80 7.14
CA MET A 87 19.55 -9.42 6.02
C MET A 87 19.77 -7.91 6.00
N PRO A 88 20.84 -7.40 5.38
CA PRO A 88 20.96 -5.99 5.06
C PRO A 88 19.85 -5.60 4.06
N VAL A 89 19.12 -4.53 4.36
CA VAL A 89 18.08 -4.00 3.47
C VAL A 89 18.33 -2.52 3.23
N SER A 90 17.74 -2.02 2.14
CA SER A 90 17.78 -0.61 1.80
C SER A 90 16.41 -0.16 1.28
N PHE A 91 16.02 1.03 1.72
CA PHE A 91 14.77 1.68 1.34
C PHE A 91 15.03 2.93 0.53
N TRP A 92 13.99 3.47 -0.04
CA TRP A 92 13.92 4.76 -0.72
C TRP A 92 12.53 5.35 -0.53
N MET A 93 12.36 6.62 -0.84
CA MET A 93 11.08 7.32 -0.77
C MET A 93 10.43 7.51 -2.16
N LYS A 94 10.83 6.72 -3.17
CA LYS A 94 10.26 6.81 -4.51
C LYS A 94 8.73 6.67 -4.46
N ASN A 95 8.02 7.60 -5.09
CA ASN A 95 6.55 7.65 -5.10
C ASN A 95 5.87 7.75 -3.71
N THR A 96 6.61 7.98 -2.64
CA THR A 96 6.09 8.15 -1.29
C THR A 96 5.89 9.62 -1.00
N LEU A 97 4.65 10.04 -0.76
CA LEU A 97 4.23 11.45 -0.74
C LEU A 97 4.31 12.09 0.65
N ILE A 98 4.45 11.29 1.68
CA ILE A 98 4.49 11.72 3.08
C ILE A 98 5.85 11.43 3.70
N PRO A 99 6.36 12.26 4.63
CA PRO A 99 7.58 11.96 5.35
C PRO A 99 7.38 10.74 6.25
N LEU A 100 8.40 9.89 6.35
CA LEU A 100 8.35 8.67 7.15
C LEU A 100 9.55 8.56 8.08
N ASP A 101 9.33 7.94 9.26
CA ASP A 101 10.38 7.37 10.06
C ASP A 101 10.46 5.87 9.76
N MET A 102 11.66 5.35 9.56
CA MET A 102 11.93 3.93 9.30
C MET A 102 12.63 3.32 10.52
N VAL A 103 11.94 2.41 11.21
CA VAL A 103 12.45 1.70 12.38
C VAL A 103 12.93 0.33 11.94
N PHE A 104 14.23 0.08 11.99
CA PHE A 104 14.88 -1.16 11.56
C PHE A 104 14.99 -2.14 12.72
N ILE A 105 14.47 -3.37 12.54
CA ILE A 105 14.19 -4.31 13.64
C ILE A 105 14.84 -5.66 13.37
N ALA A 106 15.57 -6.17 14.35
CA ALA A 106 16.19 -7.51 14.33
C ALA A 106 15.15 -8.64 14.45
N ALA A 107 15.61 -9.89 14.31
CA ALA A 107 14.73 -11.07 14.37
C ALA A 107 14.10 -11.28 15.76
N ASP A 108 14.73 -10.80 16.82
CA ASP A 108 14.22 -10.85 18.20
C ASP A 108 13.26 -9.70 18.57
N GLY A 109 13.00 -8.80 17.62
CA GLY A 109 12.19 -7.60 17.82
C GLY A 109 12.96 -6.37 18.33
N THR A 110 14.28 -6.46 18.52
CA THR A 110 15.09 -5.32 18.98
C THR A 110 15.25 -4.27 17.88
N VAL A 111 14.96 -3.01 18.19
CA VAL A 111 15.22 -1.86 17.31
C VAL A 111 16.73 -1.66 17.18
N LYS A 112 17.28 -1.76 15.97
CA LYS A 112 18.72 -1.59 15.67
C LYS A 112 19.05 -0.17 15.23
N HIS A 113 18.18 0.45 14.47
CA HIS A 113 18.38 1.78 13.91
C HIS A 113 17.06 2.46 13.66
N VAL A 114 17.03 3.79 13.74
CA VAL A 114 15.90 4.63 13.31
C VAL A 114 16.45 5.66 12.33
N HIS A 115 15.89 5.67 11.11
CA HIS A 115 16.08 6.76 10.16
C HIS A 115 14.87 7.66 10.24
N ALA A 116 15.07 8.86 10.77
CA ALA A 116 13.98 9.80 11.01
C ALA A 116 13.76 10.75 9.83
N ASN A 117 12.51 11.13 9.59
CA ASN A 117 12.09 12.15 8.62
C ASN A 117 12.63 11.91 7.20
N ALA A 118 12.54 10.68 6.71
CA ALA A 118 12.89 10.37 5.32
C ALA A 118 12.12 11.29 4.37
N VAL A 119 12.86 11.90 3.42
CA VAL A 119 12.35 12.97 2.57
C VAL A 119 11.42 12.39 1.50
N PRO A 120 10.17 12.85 1.39
CA PRO A 120 9.26 12.41 0.35
C PRO A 120 9.88 12.51 -1.05
N LEU A 121 9.56 11.52 -1.91
CA LEU A 121 10.00 11.42 -3.31
C LEU A 121 11.51 11.25 -3.53
N SER A 122 12.34 11.25 -2.47
CA SER A 122 13.79 11.00 -2.61
C SER A 122 14.02 9.57 -3.12
N THR A 123 14.99 9.43 -4.02
CA THR A 123 15.50 8.14 -4.50
C THR A 123 16.83 7.77 -3.86
N ASP A 124 17.28 8.55 -2.88
CA ASP A 124 18.47 8.24 -2.10
C ASP A 124 18.27 6.97 -1.30
N SER A 125 19.33 6.19 -1.20
CA SER A 125 19.32 4.94 -0.46
C SER A 125 19.32 5.20 1.05
N VAL A 126 18.40 4.57 1.76
CA VAL A 126 18.31 4.54 3.23
C VAL A 126 18.67 3.11 3.70
N PRO A 127 19.94 2.83 4.01
CA PRO A 127 20.38 1.49 4.40
C PRO A 127 20.02 1.18 5.85
N SER A 128 19.76 -0.09 6.14
CA SER A 128 19.47 -0.59 7.51
C SER A 128 20.67 -0.48 8.47
N ARG A 129 21.90 -0.35 7.93
CA ARG A 129 23.19 -0.33 8.65
C ARG A 129 23.54 -1.62 9.40
N HIS A 130 22.57 -2.47 9.66
CA HIS A 130 22.67 -3.76 10.33
C HIS A 130 21.79 -4.77 9.58
N PRO A 131 22.10 -6.09 9.67
CA PRO A 131 21.12 -7.09 9.29
C PRO A 131 19.85 -6.92 10.14
N VAL A 132 18.69 -6.94 9.50
CA VAL A 132 17.38 -6.79 10.14
C VAL A 132 16.38 -7.75 9.52
N ARG A 133 15.42 -8.19 10.32
CA ARG A 133 14.32 -9.02 9.85
C ARG A 133 13.16 -8.19 9.32
N ALA A 134 12.93 -7.02 9.93
CA ALA A 134 11.76 -6.21 9.59
C ALA A 134 12.09 -4.71 9.62
N VAL A 135 11.23 -3.93 8.93
CA VAL A 135 11.23 -2.47 9.01
C VAL A 135 9.80 -2.02 9.29
N LEU A 136 9.63 -1.14 10.28
CA LEU A 136 8.38 -0.47 10.57
C LEU A 136 8.46 0.96 10.04
N GLU A 137 7.59 1.31 9.09
CA GLU A 137 7.40 2.68 8.61
C GLU A 137 6.22 3.32 9.35
N ILE A 138 6.46 4.51 9.90
CA ILE A 138 5.48 5.34 10.61
C ILE A 138 5.61 6.79 10.14
N ASN A 139 4.67 7.68 10.53
CA ASN A 139 4.77 9.09 10.17
C ASN A 139 6.11 9.70 10.58
N GLY A 140 6.66 10.55 9.72
CA GLY A 140 7.90 11.28 9.99
C GLY A 140 7.82 12.12 11.27
N GLY A 141 8.84 12.02 12.12
CA GLY A 141 8.91 12.65 13.43
C GLY A 141 8.24 11.88 14.58
N SER A 142 7.45 10.82 14.27
CA SER A 142 6.75 10.05 15.29
C SER A 142 7.72 9.31 16.21
N ALA A 143 8.83 8.78 15.70
CA ALA A 143 9.80 8.08 16.51
C ALA A 143 10.37 9.00 17.60
N ALA A 144 10.76 10.22 17.25
CA ALA A 144 11.25 11.20 18.21
C ALA A 144 10.17 11.62 19.23
N LEU A 145 8.95 11.90 18.74
CA LEU A 145 7.81 12.30 19.60
C LEU A 145 7.46 11.22 20.63
N LEU A 146 7.49 9.96 20.22
CA LEU A 146 7.14 8.80 21.05
C LEU A 146 8.31 8.25 21.85
N GLY A 147 9.54 8.71 21.56
CA GLY A 147 10.77 8.30 22.23
C GLY A 147 11.30 6.95 21.74
N ILE A 148 10.90 6.50 20.55
CA ILE A 148 11.35 5.24 19.94
C ILE A 148 12.83 5.38 19.52
N LYS A 149 13.67 4.46 19.96
CA LYS A 149 15.13 4.52 19.75
C LYS A 149 15.76 3.13 19.66
N PRO A 150 16.99 3.02 19.18
CA PRO A 150 17.74 1.78 19.25
C PRO A 150 17.78 1.20 20.67
N GLY A 151 17.60 -0.12 20.78
CA GLY A 151 17.49 -0.86 22.02
C GLY A 151 16.05 -1.06 22.52
N ASP A 152 15.06 -0.35 21.98
CA ASP A 152 13.67 -0.62 22.26
C ASP A 152 13.21 -1.97 21.65
N THR A 153 12.09 -2.49 22.11
CA THR A 153 11.56 -3.79 21.66
C THR A 153 10.25 -3.62 20.93
N VAL A 154 10.14 -4.23 19.74
CA VAL A 154 8.88 -4.35 19.01
C VAL A 154 8.31 -5.74 19.26
N LYS A 155 7.09 -5.81 19.78
CA LYS A 155 6.33 -7.04 19.98
C LYS A 155 5.36 -7.26 18.84
N HIS A 156 5.49 -8.38 18.15
CA HIS A 156 4.59 -8.82 17.08
C HIS A 156 4.78 -10.32 16.84
N PRO A 157 3.76 -11.07 16.39
CA PRO A 157 3.88 -12.52 16.13
C PRO A 157 5.04 -12.93 15.23
N ILE A 158 5.45 -12.10 14.26
CA ILE A 158 6.60 -12.43 13.39
C ILE A 158 7.90 -12.58 14.18
N PHE A 159 8.06 -11.94 15.34
CA PHE A 159 9.27 -12.02 16.19
C PHE A 159 9.16 -13.14 17.24
N GLY A 160 7.98 -13.79 17.38
CA GLY A 160 7.75 -14.83 18.39
C GLY A 160 7.71 -14.30 19.83
N ASN A 161 7.48 -13.01 20.03
CA ASN A 161 7.56 -12.31 21.32
C ASN A 161 6.26 -11.58 21.71
N ALA A 162 5.13 -11.91 21.02
CA ALA A 162 3.80 -11.32 21.25
C ALA A 162 2.87 -12.31 21.89
#